data_a9f56fefa62ed0a06ceb74066a59ef98
#
_entry.id   a9f56fefa62ed0a06ceb74066a59ef98
#
_cell.length_a   1.000
_cell.length_b   1.000
_cell.length_c   1.000
_cell.angle_alpha   90.00
_cell.angle_beta   90.00
_cell.angle_gamma   90.00
#
_symmetry.space_group_name_H-M   'P 1'
#
loop_
_entity.id
_entity.type
_entity.pdbx_description
1 polymer ?
#
loop_
_entity_poly.entity_id
_entity_poly.type
_entity_poly.pdbx_seq_one_letter_code
_entity_poly.pdbx_strand_id
1 'polypeptide(L)'
;VLFRSEGELTAVYSVGDTQYGKDDTPAIIQRMLNAIDDSVAHHIFLSSKYKIGQIALPQLGDCIEGMTSQKGKVMGRHDIGVSEQTRVGRRVLLAQIKAMAQLASKVIVPVVPGNHDEVQRFLVQHANDSWALEVAAAVADICVENEFLKDRVEFRFPATDDLTLAVDLSGTLYGMAHGHQSSNLIKWWT
;
A
#
# COMPACT_ATOMS: atom_id res chain seq x y z
N VAL A 1 -14.89 2.05 -1.73
CA VAL A 1 -15.25 2.35 -3.12
C VAL A 1 -15.42 1.03 -3.87
N LEU A 2 -16.42 0.95 -4.77
CA LEU A 2 -16.67 -0.22 -5.61
C LEU A 2 -16.52 0.17 -7.07
N PHE A 3 -15.80 -0.65 -7.84
CA PHE A 3 -15.70 -0.54 -9.30
C PHE A 3 -16.40 -1.73 -9.95
N ARG A 4 -17.08 -1.48 -11.06
CA ARG A 4 -17.96 -2.46 -11.71
C ARG A 4 -17.38 -2.90 -13.05
N SER A 5 -17.29 -4.22 -13.26
CA SER A 5 -17.16 -4.84 -14.58
C SER A 5 -18.47 -5.55 -14.97
N GLU A 6 -18.53 -6.09 -16.18
CA GLU A 6 -19.60 -7.00 -16.58
C GLU A 6 -19.60 -8.26 -15.69
N GLY A 7 -20.28 -8.19 -14.55
CA GLY A 7 -20.54 -9.31 -13.65
C GLY A 7 -19.96 -9.23 -12.25
N GLU A 8 -18.81 -8.59 -12.01
CA GLU A 8 -18.18 -8.55 -10.67
C GLU A 8 -17.69 -7.16 -10.28
N LEU A 9 -17.75 -6.85 -8.99
CA LEU A 9 -17.26 -5.60 -8.43
C LEU A 9 -15.89 -5.81 -7.78
N THR A 10 -15.08 -4.75 -7.76
CA THR A 10 -13.88 -4.65 -6.93
C THR A 10 -14.14 -3.77 -5.72
N ALA A 11 -13.90 -4.30 -4.52
CA ALA A 11 -13.83 -3.50 -3.30
C ALA A 11 -12.41 -2.93 -3.14
N VAL A 12 -12.29 -1.64 -2.83
CA VAL A 12 -10.99 -0.96 -2.70
C VAL A 12 -10.80 -0.45 -1.28
N TYR A 13 -9.70 -0.86 -0.63
CA TYR A 13 -9.29 -0.47 0.71
C TYR A 13 -7.87 0.11 0.67
N SER A 14 -7.78 1.42 0.46
CA SER A 14 -6.50 2.12 0.32
C SER A 14 -5.85 2.40 1.68
N VAL A 15 -4.52 2.30 1.71
CA VAL A 15 -3.66 2.65 2.85
C VAL A 15 -2.58 3.60 2.36
N GLY A 16 -2.31 4.65 3.12
CA GLY A 16 -1.20 5.57 2.89
C GLY A 16 -0.80 6.23 4.20
N ASP A 17 0.38 6.85 4.22
CA ASP A 17 0.87 7.65 5.34
C ASP A 17 0.88 6.89 6.69
N THR A 18 1.19 5.61 6.69
CA THR A 18 1.31 4.85 7.95
C THR A 18 2.52 5.29 8.76
N GLN A 19 3.59 5.71 8.09
CA GLN A 19 4.79 6.31 8.67
C GLN A 19 5.27 5.57 9.94
N TYR A 20 5.44 4.23 9.84
CA TYR A 20 6.01 3.47 10.95
C TYR A 20 7.36 4.06 11.35
N GLY A 21 7.57 4.27 12.64
CA GLY A 21 8.76 4.93 13.18
C GLY A 21 8.53 6.37 13.56
N LYS A 22 7.39 6.97 13.26
CA LYS A 22 7.04 8.31 13.66
C LYS A 22 6.33 8.30 15.01
N ASP A 23 6.96 8.87 16.01
CA ASP A 23 6.43 9.04 17.37
C ASP A 23 6.08 7.72 18.09
N ASP A 24 4.86 7.20 17.94
CA ASP A 24 4.32 6.05 18.68
C ASP A 24 3.95 4.91 17.70
N THR A 25 4.95 4.15 17.29
CA THR A 25 4.76 3.00 16.39
C THR A 25 3.78 1.94 16.95
N PRO A 26 3.77 1.58 18.24
CA PRO A 26 2.76 0.69 18.81
C PRO A 26 1.32 1.18 18.58
N ALA A 27 1.05 2.47 18.78
CA ALA A 27 -0.27 3.04 18.52
C ALA A 27 -0.62 3.04 17.02
N ILE A 28 0.37 3.26 16.13
CA ILE A 28 0.18 3.17 14.67
C ILE A 28 -0.20 1.72 14.29
N ILE A 29 0.54 0.73 14.80
CA ILE A 29 0.23 -0.69 14.57
C ILE A 29 -1.20 -1.02 15.02
N GLN A 30 -1.58 -0.60 16.22
CA GLN A 30 -2.93 -0.88 16.74
C GLN A 30 -4.02 -0.25 15.87
N ARG A 31 -3.83 1.00 15.39
CA ARG A 31 -4.76 1.63 14.45
C ARG A 31 -4.88 0.85 13.15
N MET A 32 -3.76 0.35 12.63
CA MET A 32 -3.78 -0.45 11.40
C MET A 32 -4.47 -1.80 11.58
N LEU A 33 -4.26 -2.47 12.71
CA LEU A 33 -4.96 -3.73 13.02
C LEU A 33 -6.47 -3.50 13.15
N ASN A 34 -6.88 -2.44 13.83
CA ASN A 34 -8.30 -2.06 13.92
C ASN A 34 -8.88 -1.74 12.51
N ALA A 35 -8.14 -1.01 11.67
CA ALA A 35 -8.56 -0.71 10.30
C ALA A 35 -8.69 -1.97 9.42
N ILE A 36 -7.86 -2.99 9.64
CA ILE A 36 -8.00 -4.30 8.98
C ILE A 36 -9.30 -4.97 9.42
N ASP A 37 -9.59 -5.02 10.71
CA ASP A 37 -10.82 -5.61 11.24
C ASP A 37 -12.07 -4.88 10.75
N ASP A 38 -12.05 -3.55 10.74
CA ASP A 38 -13.12 -2.71 10.19
C ASP A 38 -13.32 -2.95 8.68
N SER A 39 -12.23 -3.11 7.93
CA SER A 39 -12.28 -3.41 6.50
C SER A 39 -12.88 -4.80 6.25
N VAL A 40 -12.55 -5.79 7.05
CA VAL A 40 -13.15 -7.14 7.01
C VAL A 40 -14.66 -7.06 7.26
N ALA A 41 -15.08 -6.40 8.35
CA ALA A 41 -16.49 -6.24 8.68
C ALA A 41 -17.26 -5.49 7.57
N HIS A 42 -16.66 -4.42 7.03
CA HIS A 42 -17.24 -3.66 5.93
C HIS A 42 -17.35 -4.50 4.65
N HIS A 43 -16.33 -5.32 4.34
CA HIS A 43 -16.38 -6.21 3.19
C HIS A 43 -17.50 -7.25 3.31
N ILE A 44 -17.66 -7.86 4.47
CA ILE A 44 -18.77 -8.81 4.76
C ILE A 44 -20.12 -8.13 4.55
N PHE A 45 -20.29 -6.90 5.05
CA PHE A 45 -21.51 -6.13 4.85
C PHE A 45 -21.77 -5.82 3.37
N LEU A 46 -20.74 -5.39 2.61
CA LEU A 46 -20.89 -5.12 1.17
C LEU A 46 -21.22 -6.39 0.39
N SER A 47 -20.58 -7.52 0.72
CA SER A 47 -20.81 -8.81 0.05
C SER A 47 -22.20 -9.38 0.30
N SER A 48 -22.90 -8.93 1.35
CA SER A 48 -24.32 -9.25 1.55
C SER A 48 -25.26 -8.55 0.56
N LYS A 49 -24.78 -7.49 -0.11
CA LYS A 49 -25.57 -6.65 -1.05
C LYS A 49 -25.08 -6.73 -2.48
N TYR A 50 -23.81 -7.03 -2.70
CA TYR A 50 -23.15 -6.95 -3.99
C TYR A 50 -22.30 -8.20 -4.24
N LYS A 51 -22.23 -8.63 -5.49
CA LYS A 51 -21.28 -9.66 -5.90
C LYS A 51 -19.90 -9.03 -6.08
N ILE A 52 -19.02 -9.23 -5.10
CA ILE A 52 -17.65 -8.73 -5.12
C ILE A 52 -16.71 -9.89 -5.46
N GLY A 53 -16.04 -9.82 -6.62
CA GLY A 53 -15.15 -10.89 -7.10
C GLY A 53 -13.70 -10.68 -6.72
N GLN A 54 -13.29 -9.43 -6.47
CA GLN A 54 -11.92 -9.11 -6.11
C GLN A 54 -11.83 -7.95 -5.11
N ILE A 55 -10.72 -7.91 -4.40
CA ILE A 55 -10.34 -6.83 -3.48
C ILE A 55 -9.08 -6.16 -4.01
N ALA A 56 -9.04 -4.84 -4.00
CA ALA A 56 -7.81 -4.08 -4.22
C ALA A 56 -7.37 -3.43 -2.91
N LEU A 57 -6.05 -3.53 -2.63
CA LEU A 57 -5.39 -2.97 -1.45
C LEU A 57 -4.31 -1.95 -1.88
N PRO A 58 -4.67 -0.78 -2.42
CA PRO A 58 -3.70 0.22 -2.81
C PRO A 58 -2.85 0.67 -1.63
N GLN A 59 -1.52 0.59 -1.79
CA GLN A 59 -0.52 1.13 -0.87
C GLN A 59 -0.02 2.45 -1.46
N LEU A 60 -0.39 3.56 -0.82
CA LEU A 60 -0.24 4.90 -1.41
C LEU A 60 1.05 5.62 -0.97
N GLY A 61 2.07 4.89 -0.56
CA GLY A 61 3.35 5.45 -0.12
C GLY A 61 3.36 5.91 1.33
N ASP A 62 4.52 6.40 1.76
CA ASP A 62 4.84 6.81 3.14
C ASP A 62 4.54 5.70 4.16
N CYS A 63 4.95 4.48 3.78
CA CYS A 63 4.83 3.29 4.62
C CYS A 63 5.67 3.43 5.90
N ILE A 64 6.88 3.98 5.79
CA ILE A 64 7.78 4.23 6.92
C ILE A 64 8.04 5.73 7.07
N GLU A 65 8.53 6.16 8.24
CA GLU A 65 8.98 7.54 8.43
C GLU A 65 10.34 7.79 7.76
N GLY A 66 11.14 6.73 7.59
CA GLY A 66 12.49 6.82 7.03
C GLY A 66 13.49 7.40 8.02
N MET A 67 14.68 7.79 7.56
CA MET A 67 15.72 8.41 8.40
C MET A 67 15.69 9.94 8.32
N THR A 68 15.31 10.47 7.19
CA THR A 68 15.34 11.91 6.90
C THR A 68 14.04 12.30 6.23
N SER A 69 13.11 12.87 6.98
CA SER A 69 11.90 13.42 6.39
C SER A 69 12.12 14.83 5.84
N GLN A 70 11.23 15.30 4.96
CA GLN A 70 11.17 16.67 4.46
C GLN A 70 12.50 17.22 3.89
N LYS A 71 13.14 16.47 2.99
CA LYS A 71 14.41 16.89 2.35
C LYS A 71 15.57 17.08 3.35
N GLY A 72 15.62 16.26 4.39
CA GLY A 72 16.68 16.32 5.40
C GLY A 72 16.55 17.47 6.39
N LYS A 73 15.46 18.20 6.39
CA LYS A 73 15.24 19.32 7.32
C LYS A 73 14.80 18.86 8.71
N VAL A 74 14.24 17.69 8.81
CA VAL A 74 13.79 17.13 10.08
C VAL A 74 14.42 15.76 10.24
N MET A 75 15.43 15.68 11.09
CA MET A 75 15.80 14.43 11.73
C MET A 75 14.81 14.24 12.88
N GLY A 76 13.67 13.63 12.57
CA GLY A 76 12.60 13.40 13.54
C GLY A 76 13.05 12.49 14.67
N ARG A 77 12.35 12.55 15.79
CA ARG A 77 12.50 11.52 16.82
C ARG A 77 11.81 10.27 16.29
N HIS A 78 12.62 9.30 15.86
CA HIS A 78 12.12 7.97 15.53
C HIS A 78 12.08 7.14 16.80
N ASP A 79 10.98 6.49 17.07
CA ASP A 79 10.86 5.54 18.18
C ASP A 79 11.51 4.20 17.87
N ILE A 80 11.65 3.86 16.58
CA ILE A 80 12.34 2.66 16.09
C ILE A 80 13.20 2.95 14.86
N GLY A 81 14.29 2.18 14.67
CA GLY A 81 15.20 2.31 13.52
C GLY A 81 14.56 1.85 12.20
N VAL A 82 15.11 2.31 11.05
CA VAL A 82 14.56 2.05 9.70
C VAL A 82 14.36 0.55 9.42
N SER A 83 15.31 -0.29 9.81
CA SER A 83 15.18 -1.75 9.62
C SER A 83 14.03 -2.35 10.43
N GLU A 84 13.67 -1.76 11.57
CA GLU A 84 12.49 -2.18 12.32
C GLU A 84 11.20 -1.60 11.72
N GLN A 85 11.23 -0.35 11.25
CA GLN A 85 10.13 0.26 10.50
C GLN A 85 9.72 -0.61 9.31
N THR A 86 10.68 -1.07 8.50
CA THR A 86 10.41 -1.96 7.35
C THR A 86 9.86 -3.31 7.78
N ARG A 87 10.36 -3.90 8.89
CA ARG A 87 9.81 -5.16 9.43
C ARG A 87 8.37 -5.01 9.89
N VAL A 88 8.04 -3.90 10.54
CA VAL A 88 6.66 -3.59 10.94
C VAL A 88 5.77 -3.47 9.71
N GLY A 89 6.18 -2.67 8.71
CA GLY A 89 5.44 -2.51 7.46
C GLY A 89 5.14 -3.85 6.78
N ARG A 90 6.17 -4.73 6.65
CA ARG A 90 6.00 -6.08 6.07
C ARG A 90 4.99 -6.93 6.85
N ARG A 91 5.05 -6.91 8.18
CA ARG A 91 4.15 -7.71 9.03
C ARG A 91 2.71 -7.23 8.94
N VAL A 92 2.50 -5.92 8.97
CA VAL A 92 1.14 -5.34 8.88
C VAL A 92 0.55 -5.52 7.50
N LEU A 93 1.31 -5.28 6.42
CA LEU A 93 0.85 -5.53 5.05
C LEU A 93 0.50 -7.02 4.83
N LEU A 94 1.34 -7.94 5.32
CA LEU A 94 1.06 -9.37 5.23
C LEU A 94 -0.20 -9.76 6.03
N ALA A 95 -0.42 -9.17 7.21
CA ALA A 95 -1.63 -9.39 8.00
C ALA A 95 -2.88 -8.89 7.26
N GLN A 96 -2.83 -7.70 6.66
CA GLN A 96 -3.89 -7.16 5.82
C GLN A 96 -4.22 -8.09 4.65
N ILE A 97 -3.20 -8.52 3.89
CA ILE A 97 -3.36 -9.43 2.76
C ILE A 97 -3.99 -10.75 3.21
N LYS A 98 -3.49 -11.36 4.29
CA LYS A 98 -4.03 -12.62 4.82
C LYS A 98 -5.50 -12.50 5.22
N ALA A 99 -5.89 -11.41 5.86
CA ALA A 99 -7.28 -11.16 6.24
C ALA A 99 -8.17 -11.03 4.99
N MET A 100 -7.76 -10.25 3.99
CA MET A 100 -8.55 -10.00 2.80
C MET A 100 -8.59 -11.19 1.83
N ALA A 101 -7.53 -11.98 1.75
CA ALA A 101 -7.49 -13.20 0.94
C ALA A 101 -8.45 -14.32 1.42
N GLN A 102 -8.97 -14.22 2.65
CA GLN A 102 -10.05 -15.08 3.13
C GLN A 102 -11.42 -14.72 2.54
N LEU A 103 -11.56 -13.47 2.06
CA LEU A 103 -12.85 -12.88 1.70
C LEU A 103 -13.10 -12.83 0.19
N ALA A 104 -12.03 -12.91 -0.61
CA ALA A 104 -12.12 -12.86 -2.07
C ALA A 104 -11.15 -13.84 -2.72
N SER A 105 -11.50 -14.30 -3.92
CA SER A 105 -10.65 -15.20 -4.70
C SER A 105 -9.44 -14.50 -5.30
N LYS A 106 -9.47 -13.17 -5.44
CA LYS A 106 -8.39 -12.34 -5.96
C LYS A 106 -8.17 -11.09 -5.12
N VAL A 107 -6.92 -10.84 -4.75
CA VAL A 107 -6.46 -9.62 -4.06
C VAL A 107 -5.39 -8.97 -4.91
N ILE A 108 -5.63 -7.74 -5.34
CA ILE A 108 -4.66 -6.95 -6.11
C ILE A 108 -4.04 -5.94 -5.13
N VAL A 109 -2.72 -5.89 -5.08
CA VAL A 109 -1.94 -4.99 -4.21
C VAL A 109 -1.12 -4.03 -5.08
N PRO A 110 -1.71 -2.94 -5.56
CA PRO A 110 -0.95 -1.92 -6.27
C PRO A 110 -0.23 -1.02 -5.26
N VAL A 111 1.03 -0.67 -5.56
CA VAL A 111 1.91 0.07 -4.64
C VAL A 111 2.53 1.25 -5.38
N VAL A 112 2.56 2.42 -4.76
CA VAL A 112 3.32 3.58 -5.24
C VAL A 112 4.24 4.08 -4.14
N PRO A 113 5.42 4.66 -4.49
CA PRO A 113 6.35 5.20 -3.52
C PRO A 113 5.86 6.53 -2.96
N GLY A 114 6.20 6.80 -1.70
CA GLY A 114 6.01 8.08 -1.03
C GLY A 114 7.33 8.85 -0.86
N ASN A 115 7.24 10.04 -0.31
CA ASN A 115 8.42 10.88 -0.11
C ASN A 115 9.19 10.59 1.21
N HIS A 116 8.57 9.93 2.18
CA HIS A 116 9.26 9.43 3.37
C HIS A 116 9.96 8.09 3.13
N ASP A 117 9.55 7.37 2.09
CA ASP A 117 10.09 6.06 1.75
C ASP A 117 11.39 6.13 0.93
N GLU A 118 11.84 7.31 0.50
CA GLU A 118 13.08 7.49 -0.27
C GLU A 118 14.29 6.95 0.52
N VAL A 119 15.08 6.08 -0.10
CA VAL A 119 16.26 5.46 0.53
C VAL A 119 17.35 6.49 0.79
N GLN A 120 17.55 7.43 -0.15
CA GLN A 120 18.49 8.53 -0.01
C GLN A 120 17.93 9.81 -0.63
N ARG A 121 17.75 10.85 0.15
CA ARG A 121 17.16 12.13 -0.29
C ARG A 121 18.15 13.14 -0.86
N PHE A 122 19.43 12.86 -0.81
CA PHE A 122 20.48 13.81 -1.20
C PHE A 122 21.12 13.54 -2.54
N LEU A 123 20.82 12.40 -3.16
CA LEU A 123 21.36 11.98 -4.43
C LEU A 123 20.22 11.77 -5.43
N VAL A 124 20.50 11.95 -6.71
CA VAL A 124 19.58 11.55 -7.79
C VAL A 124 19.49 10.03 -7.79
N GLN A 125 18.30 9.51 -7.64
CA GLN A 125 18.01 8.07 -7.55
C GLN A 125 16.93 7.69 -8.55
N HIS A 126 16.81 6.40 -8.76
CA HIS A 126 15.65 5.84 -9.42
C HIS A 126 14.39 6.00 -8.55
N ALA A 127 13.26 6.30 -9.15
CA ALA A 127 11.99 6.49 -8.45
C ALA A 127 11.57 5.23 -7.66
N ASN A 128 11.96 4.06 -8.11
CA ASN A 128 11.69 2.78 -7.43
C ASN A 128 12.70 2.46 -6.31
N ASP A 129 13.69 3.28 -6.05
CA ASP A 129 14.56 3.11 -4.87
C ASP A 129 13.82 3.62 -3.62
N SER A 130 12.84 2.85 -3.21
CA SER A 130 11.84 3.21 -2.19
C SER A 130 11.61 2.08 -1.19
N TRP A 131 11.62 2.42 0.09
CA TRP A 131 11.31 1.47 1.15
C TRP A 131 9.88 0.92 1.08
N ALA A 132 8.90 1.70 0.59
CA ALA A 132 7.54 1.19 0.39
C ALA A 132 7.51 0.07 -0.66
N LEU A 133 8.24 0.24 -1.76
CA LEU A 133 8.34 -0.78 -2.81
C LEU A 133 9.11 -2.00 -2.31
N GLU A 134 10.21 -1.82 -1.55
CA GLU A 134 10.96 -2.91 -0.94
C GLU A 134 10.13 -3.70 0.08
N VAL A 135 9.37 -3.02 0.94
CA VAL A 135 8.43 -3.66 1.87
C VAL A 135 7.42 -4.52 1.12
N ALA A 136 6.84 -3.97 0.05
CA ALA A 136 5.86 -4.69 -0.76
C ALA A 136 6.47 -5.86 -1.54
N ALA A 137 7.66 -5.69 -2.13
CA ALA A 137 8.37 -6.76 -2.84
C ALA A 137 8.68 -7.94 -1.93
N ALA A 138 9.20 -7.66 -0.73
CA ALA A 138 9.46 -8.72 0.26
C ALA A 138 8.20 -9.45 0.71
N VAL A 139 7.04 -8.79 0.75
CA VAL A 139 5.75 -9.45 1.03
C VAL A 139 5.25 -10.23 -0.19
N ALA A 140 5.50 -9.73 -1.41
CA ALA A 140 5.17 -10.45 -2.64
C ALA A 140 5.92 -11.80 -2.69
N ASP A 141 7.21 -11.82 -2.37
CA ASP A 141 8.01 -13.05 -2.29
C ASP A 141 7.40 -14.06 -1.29
N ILE A 142 6.96 -13.59 -0.12
CA ILE A 142 6.28 -14.44 0.86
C ILE A 142 4.95 -14.99 0.30
N CYS A 143 4.20 -14.17 -0.45
CA CYS A 143 2.94 -14.61 -1.04
C CYS A 143 3.14 -15.68 -2.12
N VAL A 144 4.18 -15.57 -2.94
CA VAL A 144 4.51 -16.58 -3.97
C VAL A 144 4.85 -17.94 -3.34
N GLU A 145 5.54 -17.94 -2.21
CA GLU A 145 5.93 -19.18 -1.50
C GLU A 145 4.78 -19.76 -0.64
N ASN A 146 3.70 -19.04 -0.44
CA ASN A 146 2.59 -19.46 0.40
C ASN A 146 1.49 -20.13 -0.43
N GLU A 147 1.21 -21.41 -0.17
CA GLU A 147 0.23 -22.25 -0.91
C GLU A 147 -1.18 -21.65 -0.98
N PHE A 148 -1.61 -20.89 0.02
CA PHE A 148 -2.93 -20.23 0.03
C PHE A 148 -2.93 -18.90 -0.73
N LEU A 149 -1.81 -18.16 -0.72
CA LEU A 149 -1.73 -16.79 -1.25
C LEU A 149 -1.25 -16.73 -2.70
N LYS A 150 -0.41 -17.68 -3.16
CA LYS A 150 0.31 -17.63 -4.45
C LYS A 150 -0.61 -17.41 -5.67
N ASP A 151 -1.79 -18.02 -5.67
CA ASP A 151 -2.75 -17.93 -6.78
C ASP A 151 -3.84 -16.88 -6.55
N ARG A 152 -3.81 -16.18 -5.41
CA ARG A 152 -4.84 -15.21 -4.99
C ARG A 152 -4.33 -13.79 -4.98
N VAL A 153 -3.04 -13.58 -4.72
CA VAL A 153 -2.46 -12.26 -4.47
C VAL A 153 -1.60 -11.84 -5.65
N GLU A 154 -1.89 -10.66 -6.18
CA GLU A 154 -1.18 -10.08 -7.30
C GLU A 154 -0.67 -8.71 -6.94
N PHE A 155 0.66 -8.53 -6.91
CA PHE A 155 1.27 -7.22 -6.72
C PHE A 155 1.42 -6.49 -8.05
N ARG A 156 1.24 -5.16 -8.01
CA ARG A 156 1.48 -4.26 -9.13
C ARG A 156 2.39 -3.13 -8.68
N PHE A 157 3.50 -2.97 -9.39
CA PHE A 157 4.49 -1.93 -9.14
C PHE A 157 4.55 -0.95 -10.30
N PRO A 158 4.98 0.31 -10.06
CA PRO A 158 5.24 1.28 -11.12
C PRO A 158 6.33 0.77 -12.07
N ALA A 159 6.36 1.30 -13.28
CA ALA A 159 7.51 1.13 -14.17
C ALA A 159 8.76 1.78 -13.54
N THR A 160 9.93 1.39 -14.04
CA THR A 160 11.19 2.00 -13.61
C THR A 160 11.13 3.52 -13.83
N ASP A 161 11.52 4.27 -12.82
CA ASP A 161 11.51 5.74 -12.79
C ASP A 161 10.12 6.40 -12.85
N ASP A 162 9.04 5.64 -12.62
CA ASP A 162 7.68 6.16 -12.47
C ASP A 162 7.27 6.20 -10.98
N LEU A 163 6.57 7.26 -10.60
CA LEU A 163 6.01 7.46 -9.26
C LEU A 163 4.50 7.25 -9.22
N THR A 164 3.94 6.83 -10.35
CA THR A 164 2.51 6.63 -10.55
C THR A 164 2.22 5.22 -11.01
N LEU A 165 1.00 4.79 -10.79
CA LEU A 165 0.53 3.49 -11.24
C LEU A 165 -0.93 3.58 -11.68
N ALA A 166 -1.25 2.96 -12.80
CA ALA A 166 -2.63 2.75 -13.22
C ALA A 166 -2.93 1.25 -13.31
N VAL A 167 -4.02 0.82 -12.71
CA VAL A 167 -4.46 -0.58 -12.71
C VAL A 167 -5.91 -0.68 -13.13
N ASP A 168 -6.22 -1.71 -13.92
CA ASP A 168 -7.61 -2.03 -14.23
C ASP A 168 -8.24 -2.76 -13.04
N LEU A 169 -9.31 -2.20 -12.52
CA LEU A 169 -10.11 -2.79 -11.45
C LEU A 169 -11.51 -3.07 -11.99
N SER A 170 -11.74 -4.28 -12.47
CA SER A 170 -13.02 -4.70 -13.00
C SER A 170 -13.53 -3.79 -14.14
N GLY A 171 -12.68 -3.51 -15.13
CA GLY A 171 -13.01 -2.67 -16.29
C GLY A 171 -12.99 -1.16 -16.02
N THR A 172 -12.55 -0.74 -14.84
CA THR A 172 -12.33 0.68 -14.50
C THR A 172 -10.86 0.92 -14.27
N LEU A 173 -10.27 1.84 -15.03
CA LEU A 173 -8.89 2.25 -14.81
C LEU A 173 -8.78 3.10 -13.54
N TYR A 174 -8.03 2.57 -12.56
CA TYR A 174 -7.76 3.23 -11.29
C TYR A 174 -6.33 3.77 -11.28
N GLY A 175 -6.20 5.08 -11.35
CA GLY A 175 -4.91 5.77 -11.26
C GLY A 175 -4.55 6.10 -9.81
N MET A 176 -3.27 5.97 -9.46
CA MET A 176 -2.79 6.25 -8.11
C MET A 176 -1.41 6.89 -8.11
N ALA A 177 -1.21 7.79 -7.16
CA ALA A 177 0.03 8.46 -6.85
C ALA A 177 0.03 8.87 -5.37
N HIS A 178 1.21 9.02 -4.77
CA HIS A 178 1.29 9.58 -3.41
C HIS A 178 0.93 11.07 -3.36
N GLY A 179 1.27 11.82 -4.44
CA GLY A 179 0.82 13.19 -4.60
C GLY A 179 1.79 14.28 -4.12
N HIS A 180 2.95 13.94 -3.59
CA HIS A 180 3.96 14.89 -3.14
C HIS A 180 4.66 15.65 -4.29
N GLN A 181 4.51 15.19 -5.53
CA GLN A 181 5.17 15.75 -6.72
C GLN A 181 4.57 17.09 -7.15
N SER A 182 3.30 17.34 -6.82
CA SER A 182 2.60 18.55 -7.27
C SER A 182 1.57 19.04 -6.26
N SER A 183 1.50 20.36 -6.10
CA SER A 183 0.42 21.04 -5.36
C SER A 183 -0.91 21.07 -6.12
N ASN A 184 -0.90 20.73 -7.41
CA ASN A 184 -2.08 20.64 -8.27
C ASN A 184 -2.11 19.29 -8.99
N LEU A 185 -2.64 18.29 -8.31
CA LEU A 185 -2.66 16.91 -8.80
C LEU A 185 -3.44 16.74 -10.11
N ILE A 186 -4.55 17.46 -10.28
CA ILE A 186 -5.36 17.36 -11.50
C ILE A 186 -4.55 17.82 -12.71
N LYS A 187 -3.92 19.00 -12.62
CA LYS A 187 -3.07 19.52 -13.70
C LYS A 187 -1.82 18.68 -13.95
N TRP A 188 -1.34 18.03 -12.92
CA TRP A 188 -0.14 17.18 -13.04
C TRP A 188 -0.47 15.81 -13.66
N TRP A 189 -1.68 15.29 -13.39
CA TRP A 189 -2.13 13.99 -13.90
C TRP A 189 -2.63 14.06 -15.36
N THR A 190 -3.15 15.21 -15.81
CA THR A 190 -3.66 15.43 -17.19
C THR A 190 -2.56 15.90 -18.15
#